data_d37dffb6ea3f712954da6ca46632431b
#
_entry.id   d37dffb6ea3f712954da6ca46632431b
#
_cell.length_a   1.000
_cell.length_b   1.000
_cell.length_c   1.000
_cell.angle_alpha   90.00
_cell.angle_beta   90.00
_cell.angle_gamma   90.00
#
_symmetry.space_group_name_H-M   'P 1'
#
loop_
_entity.id
_entity.type
_entity.pdbx_description
1 polymer ?
#
loop_
_entity_poly.entity_id
_entity_poly.type
_entity_poly.pdbx_seq_one_letter_code
_entity_poly.pdbx_strand_id
1 'polypeptide(L)'
;MTYPQKIDSTGCSPKYTIDCIEVFGIRKILGDAQKVVEVPDRNFLPGKGFFMALSNHAYDFEDLHPIDIVEDIATHQEWQFDRIADDQISMEMAGQWRSYSITLAWCAGDQTLSLICSFEMDPPAHRIPALYEALNAVNDMSWAGGFTYWGAERLMAYRYGLILSNGQMAMPDQIDTMISAAVTSAERYYPAFQMVTWGEKDLEMALKVAIAEAYSHA
;
A
#
# COMPACT_ATOMS: atom_id res chain seq x y z
N MET A 1 -34.16 -15.29 -23.62
CA MET A 1 -33.08 -16.28 -23.48
C MET A 1 -32.60 -16.23 -22.04
N THR A 2 -33.04 -17.24 -21.28
CA THR A 2 -32.86 -17.31 -19.84
C THR A 2 -31.67 -18.20 -19.55
N TYR A 3 -30.59 -17.64 -18.96
CA TYR A 3 -29.48 -18.45 -18.48
C TYR A 3 -29.87 -19.08 -17.14
N PRO A 4 -29.72 -20.38 -16.95
CA PRO A 4 -29.95 -21.02 -15.67
C PRO A 4 -28.69 -20.79 -14.79
N GLN A 5 -28.84 -20.03 -13.74
CA GLN A 5 -27.88 -20.01 -12.63
C GLN A 5 -28.09 -21.28 -11.79
N LYS A 6 -27.19 -22.24 -11.94
CA LYS A 6 -27.00 -23.29 -10.93
C LYS A 6 -26.14 -22.70 -9.80
N ILE A 7 -26.77 -22.33 -8.71
CA ILE A 7 -26.12 -22.02 -7.47
C ILE A 7 -25.85 -23.35 -6.77
N ASP A 8 -24.61 -23.84 -6.83
CA ASP A 8 -24.17 -24.91 -5.95
C ASP A 8 -24.05 -24.37 -4.54
N SER A 9 -24.68 -25.08 -3.59
CA SER A 9 -24.77 -24.75 -2.18
C SER A 9 -23.45 -25.01 -1.39
N THR A 10 -22.31 -24.89 -2.02
CA THR A 10 -21.01 -24.83 -1.37
C THR A 10 -20.55 -23.39 -1.45
N GLY A 11 -20.63 -22.70 -0.29
CA GLY A 11 -20.26 -21.29 -0.17
C GLY A 11 -18.92 -21.04 -0.84
N CYS A 12 -18.93 -20.15 -1.82
CA CYS A 12 -17.70 -19.63 -2.41
C CYS A 12 -16.95 -18.89 -1.31
N SER A 13 -16.07 -19.59 -0.66
CA SER A 13 -15.07 -18.98 0.22
C SER A 13 -14.21 -18.11 -0.66
N PRO A 14 -13.99 -16.85 -0.33
CA PRO A 14 -13.08 -16.00 -1.07
C PRO A 14 -11.64 -16.48 -0.81
N LYS A 15 -11.20 -17.49 -1.54
CA LYS A 15 -9.83 -18.01 -1.47
C LYS A 15 -8.78 -16.91 -1.68
N TYR A 16 -9.13 -15.90 -2.45
CA TYR A 16 -8.23 -14.78 -2.77
C TYR A 16 -7.88 -13.87 -1.59
N THR A 17 -8.75 -13.73 -0.59
CA THR A 17 -8.49 -12.85 0.56
C THR A 17 -7.62 -13.55 1.61
N ILE A 18 -7.77 -14.86 1.76
CA ILE A 18 -7.00 -15.65 2.74
C ILE A 18 -5.58 -15.89 2.22
N ASP A 19 -5.43 -16.18 0.93
CA ASP A 19 -4.12 -16.43 0.32
C ASP A 19 -3.24 -15.15 0.32
N CYS A 20 -3.81 -13.97 0.13
CA CYS A 20 -3.04 -12.71 0.22
C CYS A 20 -2.54 -12.43 1.64
N ILE A 21 -3.34 -12.71 2.67
CA ILE A 21 -2.94 -12.51 4.06
C ILE A 21 -1.88 -13.55 4.47
N GLU A 22 -1.98 -14.78 3.97
CA GLU A 22 -0.98 -15.82 4.20
C GLU A 22 0.29 -15.60 3.38
N VAL A 23 0.19 -15.20 2.11
CA VAL A 23 1.32 -14.89 1.22
C VAL A 23 2.10 -13.68 1.74
N PHE A 24 1.41 -12.65 2.24
CA PHE A 24 2.09 -11.45 2.78
C PHE A 24 2.65 -11.64 4.19
N GLY A 25 2.49 -12.81 4.82
CA GLY A 25 3.09 -13.09 6.13
C GLY A 25 2.76 -12.07 7.22
N ILE A 26 1.67 -11.29 7.05
CA ILE A 26 1.29 -10.17 7.91
C ILE A 26 1.21 -10.57 9.38
N ARG A 27 0.85 -11.82 9.69
CA ARG A 27 0.91 -12.35 11.06
C ARG A 27 2.31 -12.37 11.65
N LYS A 28 3.37 -12.44 10.84
CA LYS A 28 4.76 -12.47 11.28
C LYS A 28 5.31 -11.06 11.49
N ILE A 29 4.88 -10.10 10.65
CA ILE A 29 5.29 -8.69 10.74
C ILE A 29 4.75 -8.04 12.01
N LEU A 30 3.53 -8.39 12.45
CA LEU A 30 2.92 -7.86 13.67
C LEU A 30 3.53 -8.41 14.98
N GLY A 31 4.25 -9.55 14.92
CA GLY A 31 4.88 -10.16 16.12
C GLY A 31 6.20 -9.51 16.53
N ASP A 32 6.92 -8.88 15.61
CA ASP A 32 8.28 -8.35 15.82
C ASP A 32 8.36 -6.81 15.86
N ALA A 33 7.26 -6.09 15.59
CA ALA A 33 7.21 -4.62 15.50
C ALA A 33 7.30 -3.87 16.85
N GLN A 34 7.66 -4.53 17.95
CA GLN A 34 7.86 -3.88 19.27
C GLN A 34 9.28 -3.37 19.52
N LYS A 35 10.14 -3.30 18.52
CA LYS A 35 11.40 -2.57 18.66
C LYS A 35 11.27 -1.18 18.06
N VAL A 36 10.96 -0.22 18.94
CA VAL A 36 11.08 1.22 18.63
C VAL A 36 12.52 1.51 18.25
N VAL A 37 12.77 1.76 16.99
CA VAL A 37 14.02 2.33 16.50
C VAL A 37 13.82 3.84 16.47
N GLU A 38 14.66 4.57 17.19
CA GLU A 38 14.69 6.04 17.17
C GLU A 38 14.97 6.51 15.74
N VAL A 39 14.02 7.27 15.20
CA VAL A 39 14.05 7.81 13.84
C VAL A 39 14.98 9.03 13.80
N PRO A 40 16.01 9.09 12.95
CA PRO A 40 16.73 10.33 12.67
C PRO A 40 15.85 11.30 11.89
N ASP A 41 15.97 12.57 12.27
CA ASP A 41 15.19 13.74 11.90
C ASP A 41 15.15 14.04 10.40
N ARG A 42 13.93 14.16 9.86
CA ARG A 42 13.44 15.08 8.81
C ARG A 42 14.03 15.12 7.40
N ASN A 43 13.13 15.06 6.49
CA ASN A 43 12.91 15.67 5.16
C ASN A 43 12.68 14.65 4.05
N PHE A 44 11.51 14.00 4.07
CA PHE A 44 11.03 13.35 2.86
C PHE A 44 10.02 14.28 2.16
N LEU A 45 10.51 15.07 1.22
CA LEU A 45 9.73 15.59 0.10
C LEU A 45 10.20 14.83 -1.14
N PRO A 46 9.32 14.31 -2.00
CA PRO A 46 9.72 13.69 -3.26
C PRO A 46 10.40 14.74 -4.13
N GLY A 47 11.74 14.77 -4.07
CA GLY A 47 12.58 15.75 -4.78
C GLY A 47 12.58 15.44 -6.27
N LYS A 48 12.36 16.47 -7.07
CA LYS A 48 12.45 16.53 -8.55
C LYS A 48 13.84 16.15 -9.14
N GLY A 49 14.56 15.21 -8.55
CA GLY A 49 15.95 14.91 -8.94
C GLY A 49 16.25 13.50 -9.42
N PHE A 50 15.29 12.61 -9.39
CA PHE A 50 15.56 11.17 -9.59
C PHE A 50 15.81 10.76 -11.06
N PHE A 51 15.49 11.57 -12.02
CA PHE A 51 15.45 11.19 -13.44
C PHE A 51 16.82 10.95 -14.11
N MET A 52 17.96 11.24 -13.48
CA MET A 52 19.26 11.18 -14.15
C MET A 52 20.25 10.11 -13.66
N ALA A 53 20.01 9.42 -12.58
CA ALA A 53 21.01 8.50 -12.01
C ALA A 53 20.90 7.06 -12.51
N LEU A 54 19.73 6.61 -12.96
CA LEU A 54 19.53 5.22 -13.41
C LEU A 54 19.86 4.98 -14.88
N SER A 55 20.14 6.02 -15.66
CA SER A 55 20.38 5.90 -17.13
C SER A 55 21.73 5.31 -17.53
N ASN A 56 22.67 5.07 -16.61
CA ASN A 56 24.04 4.69 -16.95
C ASN A 56 24.45 3.26 -16.58
N HIS A 57 23.57 2.44 -16.00
CA HIS A 57 23.81 1.02 -15.92
C HIS A 57 22.90 0.33 -16.94
N ALA A 58 23.47 -0.12 -18.03
CA ALA A 58 22.85 -1.09 -18.93
C ALA A 58 22.76 -2.42 -18.17
N TYR A 59 21.76 -2.55 -17.34
CA TYR A 59 21.34 -3.84 -16.83
C TYR A 59 20.76 -4.60 -18.00
N ASP A 60 21.22 -5.83 -18.18
CA ASP A 60 20.54 -6.79 -19.02
C ASP A 60 19.27 -7.20 -18.25
N PHE A 61 18.22 -6.41 -18.40
CA PHE A 61 17.00 -6.48 -17.59
C PHE A 61 16.16 -7.74 -17.91
N GLU A 62 16.55 -8.53 -18.91
CA GLU A 62 15.70 -9.61 -19.45
C GLU A 62 15.40 -10.75 -18.44
N ASP A 63 16.12 -10.83 -17.29
CA ASP A 63 15.96 -11.91 -16.32
C ASP A 63 15.86 -11.42 -14.84
N LEU A 64 15.74 -10.10 -14.59
CA LEU A 64 15.69 -9.61 -13.21
C LEU A 64 14.34 -9.89 -12.55
N HIS A 65 14.39 -10.50 -11.37
CA HIS A 65 13.19 -10.70 -10.55
C HIS A 65 12.62 -9.35 -10.08
N PRO A 66 11.30 -9.12 -10.13
CA PRO A 66 10.70 -7.83 -9.75
C PRO A 66 11.11 -7.33 -8.35
N ILE A 67 11.32 -8.24 -7.40
CA ILE A 67 11.74 -7.87 -6.04
C ILE A 67 13.20 -7.43 -5.99
N ASP A 68 14.08 -7.94 -6.88
CA ASP A 68 15.46 -7.48 -6.95
C ASP A 68 15.53 -6.02 -7.43
N ILE A 69 14.63 -5.62 -8.34
CA ILE A 69 14.50 -4.23 -8.78
C ILE A 69 14.03 -3.34 -7.63
N VAL A 70 13.08 -3.81 -6.79
CA VAL A 70 12.64 -3.09 -5.59
C VAL A 70 13.79 -2.92 -4.60
N GLU A 71 14.59 -3.97 -4.39
CA GLU A 71 15.76 -3.95 -3.49
C GLU A 71 16.82 -2.96 -3.97
N ASP A 72 17.09 -2.93 -5.29
CA ASP A 72 18.00 -1.97 -5.89
C ASP A 72 17.50 -0.51 -5.69
N ILE A 73 16.21 -0.25 -5.89
CA ILE A 73 15.62 1.06 -5.64
C ILE A 73 15.78 1.44 -4.17
N ALA A 74 15.40 0.55 -3.25
CA ALA A 74 15.49 0.79 -1.82
C ALA A 74 16.94 1.08 -1.37
N THR A 75 17.91 0.35 -1.94
CA THR A 75 19.33 0.55 -1.69
C THR A 75 19.79 1.93 -2.17
N HIS A 76 19.41 2.34 -3.39
CA HIS A 76 19.78 3.65 -3.96
C HIS A 76 19.14 4.82 -3.21
N GLN A 77 17.94 4.61 -2.66
CA GLN A 77 17.23 5.61 -1.87
C GLN A 77 17.65 5.62 -0.39
N GLU A 78 18.58 4.73 -0.01
CA GLU A 78 19.00 4.54 1.37
C GLU A 78 17.84 4.21 2.33
N TRP A 79 16.78 3.55 1.83
CA TRP A 79 15.69 3.10 2.67
C TRP A 79 16.10 1.86 3.46
N GLN A 80 15.61 1.77 4.69
CA GLN A 80 15.75 0.54 5.46
C GLN A 80 14.71 -0.48 5.00
N PHE A 81 15.18 -1.66 4.62
CA PHE A 81 14.33 -2.73 4.16
C PHE A 81 14.78 -4.09 4.69
N ASP A 82 13.85 -5.03 4.72
CA ASP A 82 14.08 -6.43 5.05
C ASP A 82 13.57 -7.32 3.89
N ARG A 83 14.44 -8.15 3.33
CA ARG A 83 14.05 -9.20 2.39
C ARG A 83 13.43 -10.34 3.19
N ILE A 84 12.09 -10.48 3.16
CA ILE A 84 11.35 -11.46 3.96
C ILE A 84 11.42 -12.85 3.31
N ALA A 85 11.37 -12.88 1.96
CA ALA A 85 11.47 -14.06 1.13
C ALA A 85 12.06 -13.71 -0.24
N ASP A 86 12.33 -14.71 -1.08
CA ASP A 86 12.85 -14.48 -2.43
C ASP A 86 11.91 -13.61 -3.27
N ASP A 87 10.61 -13.72 -3.00
CA ASP A 87 9.53 -13.03 -3.70
C ASP A 87 8.88 -11.92 -2.87
N GLN A 88 9.48 -11.52 -1.72
CA GLN A 88 8.87 -10.54 -0.83
C GLN A 88 9.91 -9.66 -0.11
N ILE A 89 9.64 -8.34 -0.09
CA ILE A 89 10.42 -7.32 0.59
C ILE A 89 9.50 -6.40 1.39
N SER A 90 9.96 -5.95 2.55
CA SER A 90 9.27 -4.99 3.40
C SER A 90 10.18 -3.83 3.77
N MET A 91 9.60 -2.64 3.91
CA MET A 91 10.30 -1.43 4.31
C MET A 91 9.39 -0.54 5.15
N GLU A 92 10.00 0.29 6.00
CA GLU A 92 9.28 1.32 6.75
C GLU A 92 9.57 2.70 6.19
N MET A 93 8.53 3.48 5.98
CA MET A 93 8.62 4.86 5.52
C MET A 93 7.98 5.80 6.54
N ALA A 94 8.77 6.76 7.03
CA ALA A 94 8.26 7.81 7.90
C ALA A 94 7.46 8.81 7.08
N GLY A 95 6.21 9.04 7.46
CA GLY A 95 5.39 10.11 6.91
C GLY A 95 5.22 11.28 7.88
N GLN A 96 4.40 12.25 7.48
CA GLN A 96 4.09 13.41 8.31
C GLN A 96 3.22 13.00 9.53
N TRP A 97 2.28 12.08 9.31
CA TRP A 97 1.32 11.66 10.33
C TRP A 97 1.76 10.42 11.09
N ARG A 98 2.39 9.48 10.38
CA ARG A 98 2.78 8.17 10.91
C ARG A 98 3.95 7.56 10.14
N SER A 99 4.49 6.47 10.68
CA SER A 99 5.26 5.51 9.88
C SER A 99 4.32 4.56 9.17
N TYR A 100 4.67 4.23 7.92
CA TYR A 100 3.94 3.32 7.05
C TYR A 100 4.80 2.10 6.78
N SER A 101 4.21 0.91 6.96
CA SER A 101 4.86 -0.33 6.54
C SER A 101 4.48 -0.62 5.10
N ILE A 102 5.47 -0.73 4.23
CA ILE A 102 5.28 -1.02 2.81
C ILE A 102 5.83 -2.41 2.53
N THR A 103 4.98 -3.28 2.02
CA THR A 103 5.37 -4.62 1.62
C THR A 103 5.09 -4.80 0.13
N LEU A 104 6.10 -5.25 -0.62
CA LEU A 104 5.93 -5.67 -2.00
C LEU A 104 6.15 -7.18 -2.09
N ALA A 105 5.30 -7.84 -2.87
CA ALA A 105 5.39 -9.26 -3.13
C ALA A 105 5.10 -9.58 -4.60
N TRP A 106 5.91 -10.50 -5.16
CA TRP A 106 5.72 -11.02 -6.48
C TRP A 106 4.89 -12.31 -6.45
N CYS A 107 3.76 -12.32 -7.13
CA CYS A 107 2.95 -13.51 -7.33
C CYS A 107 3.16 -14.05 -8.75
N ALA A 108 4.00 -15.08 -8.89
CA ALA A 108 4.34 -15.66 -10.18
C ALA A 108 3.10 -16.29 -10.88
N GLY A 109 2.15 -16.83 -10.11
CA GLY A 109 0.92 -17.43 -10.64
C GLY A 109 0.02 -16.44 -11.35
N ASP A 110 -0.10 -15.23 -10.79
CA ASP A 110 -0.92 -14.13 -11.33
C ASP A 110 -0.10 -13.11 -12.12
N GLN A 111 1.22 -13.29 -12.19
CA GLN A 111 2.16 -12.36 -12.82
C GLN A 111 1.95 -10.92 -12.32
N THR A 112 1.79 -10.78 -11.01
CA THR A 112 1.45 -9.50 -10.39
C THR A 112 2.47 -9.14 -9.31
N LEU A 113 3.05 -7.95 -9.42
CA LEU A 113 3.76 -7.30 -8.32
C LEU A 113 2.74 -6.54 -7.49
N SER A 114 2.49 -7.03 -6.28
CA SER A 114 1.52 -6.46 -5.34
C SER A 114 2.22 -5.58 -4.32
N LEU A 115 1.63 -4.43 -4.01
CA LEU A 115 2.07 -3.52 -2.95
C LEU A 115 0.97 -3.37 -1.92
N ILE A 116 1.36 -3.43 -0.65
CA ILE A 116 0.52 -3.09 0.50
C ILE A 116 1.27 -2.03 1.32
N CYS A 117 0.64 -0.86 1.49
CA CYS A 117 1.06 0.17 2.43
C CYS A 117 0.10 0.14 3.61
N SER A 118 0.56 -0.24 4.78
CA SER A 118 -0.28 -0.42 5.96
C SER A 118 0.13 0.48 7.11
N PHE A 119 -0.87 0.82 7.95
CA PHE A 119 -0.70 1.57 9.18
C PHE A 119 -1.78 1.21 10.19
N GLU A 120 -1.46 1.35 11.47
CA GLU A 120 -2.39 1.05 12.55
C GLU A 120 -3.61 1.98 12.53
N MET A 121 -4.78 1.38 12.69
CA MET A 121 -6.05 2.08 12.86
C MET A 121 -7.00 1.23 13.70
N ASP A 122 -7.32 1.70 14.89
CA ASP A 122 -8.22 1.01 15.83
C ASP A 122 -9.43 1.89 16.19
N PRO A 123 -10.37 2.09 15.24
CA PRO A 123 -11.54 2.94 15.48
C PRO A 123 -12.47 2.32 16.50
N PRO A 124 -13.22 3.14 17.29
CA PRO A 124 -14.26 2.63 18.14
C PRO A 124 -15.27 1.80 17.35
N ALA A 125 -15.73 0.67 17.90
CA ALA A 125 -16.59 -0.28 17.17
C ALA A 125 -17.85 0.37 16.57
N HIS A 126 -18.45 1.35 17.27
CA HIS A 126 -19.64 2.07 16.79
C HIS A 126 -19.33 3.02 15.61
N ARG A 127 -18.05 3.33 15.34
CA ARG A 127 -17.60 4.20 14.23
C ARG A 127 -17.10 3.42 13.01
N ILE A 128 -16.99 2.11 13.09
CA ILE A 128 -16.60 1.27 11.93
C ILE A 128 -17.51 1.48 10.71
N PRO A 129 -18.84 1.60 10.83
CA PRO A 129 -19.69 1.90 9.67
C PRO A 129 -19.33 3.23 8.99
N ALA A 130 -19.04 4.28 9.76
CA ALA A 130 -18.61 5.56 9.21
C ALA A 130 -17.24 5.48 8.53
N LEU A 131 -16.32 4.64 9.04
CA LEU A 131 -15.06 4.35 8.37
C LEU A 131 -15.29 3.67 7.01
N TYR A 132 -16.22 2.72 6.91
CA TYR A 132 -16.52 2.07 5.62
C TYR A 132 -17.13 3.05 4.60
N GLU A 133 -17.95 3.98 5.03
CA GLU A 133 -18.46 5.06 4.18
C GLU A 133 -17.31 5.95 3.67
N ALA A 134 -16.39 6.30 4.57
CA ALA A 134 -15.20 7.08 4.21
C ALA A 134 -14.29 6.32 3.22
N LEU A 135 -14.06 5.03 3.45
CA LEU A 135 -13.30 4.17 2.54
C LEU A 135 -13.92 4.13 1.16
N ASN A 136 -15.25 3.95 1.07
CA ASN A 136 -15.94 3.95 -0.21
C ASN A 136 -15.77 5.28 -0.95
N ALA A 137 -15.94 6.40 -0.26
CA ALA A 137 -15.80 7.72 -0.87
C ALA A 137 -14.36 8.02 -1.32
N VAL A 138 -13.36 7.62 -0.53
CA VAL A 138 -11.94 7.78 -0.89
C VAL A 138 -11.58 6.89 -2.09
N ASN A 139 -12.05 5.65 -2.09
CA ASN A 139 -11.79 4.72 -3.20
C ASN A 139 -12.44 5.15 -4.51
N ASP A 140 -13.61 5.82 -4.45
CA ASP A 140 -14.26 6.40 -5.63
C ASP A 140 -13.39 7.51 -6.29
N MET A 141 -12.55 8.17 -5.51
CA MET A 141 -11.61 9.18 -5.98
C MET A 141 -10.23 8.60 -6.39
N SER A 142 -9.98 7.32 -6.15
CA SER A 142 -8.69 6.67 -6.39
C SER A 142 -8.73 5.80 -7.64
N TRP A 143 -7.80 6.04 -8.59
CA TRP A 143 -7.71 5.27 -9.84
C TRP A 143 -6.61 4.21 -9.81
N ALA A 144 -5.58 4.40 -8.99
CA ALA A 144 -4.37 3.57 -9.05
C ALA A 144 -4.37 2.43 -8.04
N GLY A 145 -5.09 2.58 -6.93
CA GLY A 145 -5.17 1.59 -5.86
C GLY A 145 -6.36 1.88 -4.97
N GLY A 146 -6.45 1.23 -3.82
CA GLY A 146 -7.58 1.45 -2.92
C GLY A 146 -7.31 1.05 -1.49
N PHE A 147 -8.04 1.66 -0.58
CA PHE A 147 -7.97 1.37 0.84
C PHE A 147 -8.90 0.23 1.24
N THR A 148 -8.45 -0.55 2.21
CA THR A 148 -9.25 -1.56 2.90
C THR A 148 -8.91 -1.53 4.39
N TYR A 149 -9.89 -1.81 5.24
CA TYR A 149 -9.69 -1.94 6.67
C TYR A 149 -9.70 -3.41 7.08
N TRP A 150 -8.62 -3.86 7.69
CA TRP A 150 -8.47 -5.19 8.25
C TRP A 150 -8.76 -5.14 9.75
N GLY A 151 -10.04 -5.38 10.07
CA GLY A 151 -10.53 -5.21 11.44
C GLY A 151 -9.93 -6.20 12.45
N ALA A 152 -9.55 -7.39 12.02
CA ALA A 152 -8.91 -8.38 12.90
C ALA A 152 -7.50 -7.96 13.33
N GLU A 153 -6.77 -7.32 12.43
CA GLU A 153 -5.40 -6.84 12.60
C GLU A 153 -5.36 -5.37 13.08
N ARG A 154 -6.50 -4.68 13.03
CA ARG A 154 -6.63 -3.23 13.32
C ARG A 154 -5.72 -2.39 12.44
N LEU A 155 -5.66 -2.75 11.17
CA LEU A 155 -4.84 -2.08 10.18
C LEU A 155 -5.69 -1.46 9.07
N MET A 156 -5.31 -0.27 8.67
CA MET A 156 -5.66 0.28 7.37
C MET A 156 -4.60 -0.14 6.37
N ALA A 157 -5.01 -0.59 5.19
CA ALA A 157 -4.12 -0.98 4.12
C ALA A 157 -4.52 -0.30 2.82
N TYR A 158 -3.57 0.36 2.16
CA TYR A 158 -3.68 0.77 0.76
C TYR A 158 -3.06 -0.33 -0.09
N ARG A 159 -3.79 -0.78 -1.10
CA ARG A 159 -3.39 -1.89 -1.96
C ARG A 159 -3.24 -1.42 -3.39
N TYR A 160 -2.15 -1.84 -4.02
CA TYR A 160 -1.87 -1.58 -5.43
C TYR A 160 -1.34 -2.88 -6.07
N GLY A 161 -1.68 -3.13 -7.33
CA GLY A 161 -1.19 -4.28 -8.08
C GLY A 161 -0.72 -3.85 -9.47
N LEU A 162 0.50 -4.25 -9.83
CA LEU A 162 1.06 -4.09 -11.16
C LEU A 162 1.09 -5.44 -11.86
N ILE A 163 0.27 -5.60 -12.89
CA ILE A 163 0.19 -6.82 -13.69
C ILE A 163 1.28 -6.79 -14.75
N LEU A 164 2.16 -7.81 -14.74
CA LEU A 164 3.30 -7.95 -15.62
C LEU A 164 3.14 -9.20 -16.51
N SER A 165 2.03 -9.27 -17.24
CA SER A 165 1.71 -10.42 -18.08
C SER A 165 2.59 -10.49 -19.34
N ASN A 166 2.71 -11.71 -19.92
CA ASN A 166 3.43 -11.96 -21.18
C ASN A 166 4.93 -11.64 -21.14
N GLY A 167 5.59 -11.87 -19.99
CA GLY A 167 7.02 -11.61 -19.86
C GLY A 167 7.38 -10.12 -19.78
N GLN A 168 6.39 -9.27 -19.47
CA GLN A 168 6.69 -7.88 -19.17
C GLN A 168 7.48 -7.78 -17.87
N MET A 169 8.47 -6.90 -17.86
CA MET A 169 9.27 -6.61 -16.68
C MET A 169 8.75 -5.40 -15.94
N ALA A 170 8.90 -5.40 -14.62
CA ALA A 170 8.66 -4.21 -13.84
C ALA A 170 9.73 -3.16 -14.14
N MET A 171 9.31 -1.98 -14.57
CA MET A 171 10.24 -0.86 -14.74
C MET A 171 10.45 -0.15 -13.40
N PRO A 172 11.68 0.30 -13.09
CA PRO A 172 11.94 1.06 -11.86
C PRO A 172 10.97 2.22 -11.63
N ASP A 173 10.63 2.98 -12.67
CA ASP A 173 9.68 4.10 -12.60
C ASP A 173 8.26 3.66 -12.23
N GLN A 174 7.85 2.46 -12.64
CA GLN A 174 6.54 1.90 -12.27
C GLN A 174 6.51 1.56 -10.79
N ILE A 175 7.59 0.96 -10.27
CA ILE A 175 7.73 0.60 -8.85
C ILE A 175 7.76 1.88 -7.99
N ASP A 176 8.56 2.87 -8.37
CA ASP A 176 8.61 4.16 -7.68
C ASP A 176 7.24 4.84 -7.67
N THR A 177 6.54 4.81 -8.80
CA THR A 177 5.17 5.33 -8.91
C THR A 177 4.20 4.60 -7.97
N MET A 178 4.30 3.26 -7.86
CA MET A 178 3.46 2.48 -6.94
C MET A 178 3.70 2.88 -5.48
N ILE A 179 4.96 2.98 -5.08
CA ILE A 179 5.36 3.33 -3.71
C ILE A 179 4.93 4.76 -3.40
N SER A 180 5.24 5.70 -4.29
CA SER A 180 4.87 7.10 -4.14
C SER A 180 3.35 7.30 -4.08
N ALA A 181 2.59 6.60 -4.93
CA ALA A 181 1.13 6.65 -4.91
C ALA A 181 0.56 6.13 -3.59
N ALA A 182 1.12 5.05 -3.05
CA ALA A 182 0.67 4.46 -1.80
C ALA A 182 0.92 5.39 -0.61
N VAL A 183 2.13 5.93 -0.46
CA VAL A 183 2.50 6.85 0.63
C VAL A 183 1.70 8.15 0.52
N THR A 184 1.65 8.75 -0.67
CA THR A 184 0.91 10.00 -0.89
C THR A 184 -0.59 9.83 -0.60
N SER A 185 -1.18 8.70 -0.99
CA SER A 185 -2.58 8.41 -0.67
C SER A 185 -2.80 8.23 0.82
N ALA A 186 -1.92 7.48 1.49
CA ALA A 186 -1.99 7.27 2.93
C ALA A 186 -1.89 8.60 3.69
N GLU A 187 -0.90 9.44 3.37
CA GLU A 187 -0.72 10.76 3.96
C GLU A 187 -1.92 11.68 3.73
N ARG A 188 -2.43 11.72 2.50
CA ARG A 188 -3.57 12.57 2.14
C ARG A 188 -4.83 12.23 2.92
N TYR A 189 -5.18 10.96 3.03
CA TYR A 189 -6.46 10.54 3.57
C TYR A 189 -6.43 10.13 5.05
N TYR A 190 -5.25 9.99 5.65
CA TYR A 190 -5.12 9.69 7.08
C TYR A 190 -5.90 10.68 7.96
N PRO A 191 -5.79 12.02 7.78
CA PRO A 191 -6.56 12.97 8.59
C PRO A 191 -8.07 12.81 8.43
N ALA A 192 -8.55 12.51 7.21
CA ALA A 192 -9.98 12.28 6.99
C ALA A 192 -10.49 11.06 7.76
N PHE A 193 -9.75 9.96 7.72
CA PHE A 193 -10.09 8.76 8.50
C PHE A 193 -10.11 9.05 10.01
N GLN A 194 -9.15 9.82 10.51
CA GLN A 194 -9.10 10.26 11.90
C GLN A 194 -10.31 11.11 12.28
N MET A 195 -10.66 12.09 11.45
CA MET A 195 -11.79 12.99 11.70
C MET A 195 -13.12 12.24 11.72
N VAL A 196 -13.31 11.27 10.84
CA VAL A 196 -14.55 10.48 10.76
C VAL A 196 -14.66 9.51 11.92
N THR A 197 -13.56 8.90 12.37
CA THR A 197 -13.57 7.83 13.37
C THR A 197 -13.52 8.36 14.80
N TRP A 198 -12.62 9.26 15.13
CA TRP A 198 -12.45 9.79 16.49
C TRP A 198 -12.93 11.21 16.65
N GLY A 199 -12.88 12.02 15.58
CA GLY A 199 -13.35 13.39 15.60
C GLY A 199 -14.86 13.54 15.47
N GLU A 200 -15.58 12.44 15.18
CA GLU A 200 -17.04 12.41 14.94
C GLU A 200 -17.50 13.47 13.93
N LYS A 201 -16.62 13.82 13.01
CA LYS A 201 -16.94 14.81 11.98
C LYS A 201 -17.72 14.18 10.84
N ASP A 202 -18.50 15.01 10.18
CA ASP A 202 -19.14 14.65 8.92
C ASP A 202 -18.12 14.31 7.84
N LEU A 203 -18.45 13.30 7.03
CA LEU A 203 -17.58 12.78 5.97
C LEU A 203 -17.21 13.86 4.94
N GLU A 204 -18.17 14.68 4.54
CA GLU A 204 -17.94 15.74 3.55
C GLU A 204 -16.92 16.77 4.05
N MET A 205 -17.03 17.16 5.33
CA MET A 205 -16.06 18.06 5.96
C MET A 205 -14.68 17.42 6.08
N ALA A 206 -14.60 16.14 6.46
CA ALA A 206 -13.34 15.42 6.60
C ALA A 206 -12.61 15.32 5.25
N LEU A 207 -13.32 15.01 4.18
CA LEU A 207 -12.73 14.93 2.84
C LEU A 207 -12.31 16.31 2.31
N LYS A 208 -13.06 17.36 2.58
CA LYS A 208 -12.66 18.73 2.21
C LYS A 208 -11.34 19.14 2.86
N VAL A 209 -11.13 18.79 4.13
CA VAL A 209 -9.86 19.06 4.83
C VAL A 209 -8.73 18.28 4.19
N ALA A 210 -8.88 16.98 3.96
CA ALA A 210 -7.86 16.15 3.34
C ALA A 210 -7.46 16.64 1.93
N ILE A 211 -8.43 17.12 1.15
CA ILE A 211 -8.17 17.70 -0.17
C ILE A 211 -7.47 19.06 -0.04
N ALA A 212 -7.93 19.93 0.85
CA ALA A 212 -7.35 21.27 1.03
C ALA A 212 -5.89 21.22 1.50
N GLU A 213 -5.56 20.30 2.42
CA GLU A 213 -4.17 20.09 2.86
C GLU A 213 -3.27 19.61 1.73
N ALA A 214 -3.75 18.72 0.86
CA ALA A 214 -3.00 18.26 -0.30
C ALA A 214 -2.61 19.39 -1.26
N TYR A 215 -3.44 20.44 -1.38
CA TYR A 215 -3.16 21.60 -2.23
C TYR A 215 -2.32 22.68 -1.53
N SER A 216 -2.25 22.70 -0.20
CA SER A 216 -1.44 23.69 0.53
C SER A 216 0.05 23.34 0.55
N HIS A 217 0.41 22.11 0.18
CA HIS A 217 1.79 21.60 0.16
C HIS A 217 2.31 21.34 -1.28
N ALA A 218 1.55 21.70 -2.31
CA ALA A 218 1.93 21.62 -3.73
C ALA A 218 2.49 22.97 -4.23
#